data_31673761dc30ac08c4be2348c83fa71a
#
_entry.id   31673761dc30ac08c4be2348c83fa71a
#
_cell.length_a   1.000
_cell.length_b   1.000
_cell.length_c   1.000
_cell.angle_alpha   90.00
_cell.angle_beta   90.00
_cell.angle_gamma   90.00
#
_symmetry.space_group_name_H-M   'P 1'
#
loop_
_entity.id
_entity.type
_entity.pdbx_description
1 polymer ?
#
loop_
_entity_poly.entity_id
_entity_poly.type
_entity_poly.pdbx_seq_one_letter_code
_entity_poly.pdbx_strand_id
1 'polypeptide(L)'
;LLVQGPGGNSSVKTGDELWVKASGVWLAQALVRPIFTGLSLSAVHAAVARGEVEDFSAARLPGSDAALRPSIETALHALLPHAAVLHAHAVNAMAVSVLADGAARAAKALDGHVRWAWVPYRRPGAPLASAIAQVLAKTPADVLLLANHGIVVGADTPHAAEALLRDVEARLALLVATLSEAPAGAGDSDHERHAAA
;
A
#
# COMPACT_ATOMS: atom_id res chain seq x y z
N LEU A 1 -5.24 11.68 -8.56
CA LEU A 1 -4.83 10.47 -9.25
C LEU A 1 -4.42 9.40 -8.22
N LEU A 2 -5.13 8.26 -8.19
CA LEU A 2 -4.93 7.22 -7.17
C LEU A 2 -3.96 6.12 -7.62
N VAL A 3 -3.93 5.80 -8.91
CA VAL A 3 -3.04 4.79 -9.51
C VAL A 3 -2.49 5.26 -10.84
N GLN A 4 -1.26 4.83 -11.15
CA GLN A 4 -0.58 5.12 -12.41
C GLN A 4 -0.11 3.80 -13.04
N GLY A 5 -0.44 3.61 -14.33
CA GLY A 5 -0.01 2.43 -15.10
C GLY A 5 -0.35 1.10 -14.41
N PRO A 6 0.58 0.16 -14.34
CA PRO A 6 0.39 -1.13 -13.63
C PRO A 6 0.58 -1.03 -12.11
N GLY A 7 0.95 0.14 -11.59
CA GLY A 7 1.20 0.38 -10.15
C GLY A 7 -0.07 0.25 -9.32
N GLY A 8 0.11 -0.11 -8.06
CA GLY A 8 -0.99 -0.40 -7.16
C GLY A 8 -1.71 -1.71 -7.48
N ASN A 9 -2.51 -2.16 -6.56
CA ASN A 9 -3.31 -3.38 -6.71
C ASN A 9 -4.51 -3.37 -5.75
N SER A 10 -5.41 -4.32 -5.96
CA SER A 10 -6.61 -4.45 -5.15
C SER A 10 -6.92 -5.92 -4.94
N SER A 11 -7.64 -6.23 -3.87
CA SER A 11 -8.12 -7.57 -3.59
C SER A 11 -9.47 -7.56 -2.89
N VAL A 12 -10.15 -8.70 -3.02
CA VAL A 12 -11.35 -9.03 -2.24
C VAL A 12 -11.17 -10.41 -1.64
N LYS A 13 -11.63 -10.58 -0.39
CA LYS A 13 -11.65 -11.85 0.33
C LYS A 13 -13.09 -12.29 0.56
N THR A 14 -13.37 -13.57 0.34
CA THR A 14 -14.65 -14.19 0.63
C THR A 14 -14.40 -15.63 1.13
N GLY A 15 -14.69 -15.89 2.40
CA GLY A 15 -14.33 -17.15 3.02
C GLY A 15 -12.82 -17.39 2.95
N ASP A 16 -12.39 -18.54 2.39
CA ASP A 16 -10.98 -18.87 2.17
C ASP A 16 -10.43 -18.39 0.81
N GLU A 17 -11.16 -17.58 0.07
CA GLU A 17 -10.73 -17.08 -1.22
C GLU A 17 -10.15 -15.66 -1.12
N LEU A 18 -8.99 -15.46 -1.70
CA LEU A 18 -8.36 -14.14 -1.92
C LEU A 18 -8.26 -13.91 -3.44
N TRP A 19 -9.06 -13.01 -3.96
CA TRP A 19 -8.96 -12.54 -5.33
C TRP A 19 -8.11 -11.28 -5.39
N VAL A 20 -6.91 -11.37 -5.96
CA VAL A 20 -5.95 -10.27 -6.03
C VAL A 20 -5.61 -9.93 -7.47
N LYS A 21 -5.46 -8.63 -7.76
CA LYS A 21 -5.04 -8.15 -9.09
C LYS A 21 -3.67 -8.74 -9.44
N ALA A 22 -3.59 -9.32 -10.63
CA ALA A 22 -2.37 -9.92 -11.14
C ALA A 22 -1.26 -8.87 -11.36
N SER A 23 -0.02 -9.34 -11.27
CA SER A 23 1.17 -8.53 -11.53
C SER A 23 1.25 -8.10 -12.99
N GLY A 24 1.71 -6.88 -13.25
CA GLY A 24 1.99 -6.38 -14.60
C GLY A 24 0.76 -5.97 -15.43
N VAL A 25 -0.46 -6.12 -14.91
CA VAL A 25 -1.69 -5.67 -15.59
C VAL A 25 -2.19 -4.35 -15.05
N TRP A 26 -2.87 -3.56 -15.88
CA TRP A 26 -3.46 -2.29 -15.47
C TRP A 26 -4.85 -2.51 -14.88
N LEU A 27 -5.17 -1.82 -13.78
CA LEU A 27 -6.48 -1.92 -13.13
C LEU A 27 -7.62 -1.56 -14.10
N ALA A 28 -7.44 -0.59 -14.99
CA ALA A 28 -8.41 -0.20 -16.01
C ALA A 28 -8.80 -1.35 -16.94
N GLN A 29 -7.96 -2.38 -17.10
CA GLN A 29 -8.27 -3.55 -17.94
C GLN A 29 -9.36 -4.45 -17.33
N ALA A 30 -9.69 -4.28 -16.03
CA ALA A 30 -10.77 -5.03 -15.39
C ALA A 30 -12.13 -4.87 -16.08
N LEU A 31 -12.34 -3.76 -16.79
CA LEU A 31 -13.58 -3.49 -17.52
C LEU A 31 -13.72 -4.31 -18.81
N VAL A 32 -12.63 -4.89 -19.33
CA VAL A 32 -12.60 -5.54 -20.65
C VAL A 32 -12.04 -6.96 -20.62
N ARG A 33 -11.39 -7.38 -19.54
CA ARG A 33 -10.86 -8.74 -19.37
C ARG A 33 -10.65 -9.10 -17.91
N PRO A 34 -10.60 -10.40 -17.56
CA PRO A 34 -10.15 -10.83 -16.24
C PRO A 34 -8.72 -10.36 -15.96
N ILE A 35 -8.50 -9.81 -14.76
CA ILE A 35 -7.18 -9.35 -14.30
C ILE A 35 -6.88 -9.82 -12.87
N PHE A 36 -7.81 -10.52 -12.24
CA PHE A 36 -7.65 -11.04 -10.89
C PHE A 36 -7.32 -12.54 -10.92
N THR A 37 -6.44 -12.95 -10.03
CA THR A 37 -6.15 -14.36 -9.78
C THR A 37 -6.69 -14.75 -8.40
N GLY A 38 -7.36 -15.90 -8.33
CA GLY A 38 -7.90 -16.45 -7.09
C GLY A 38 -6.86 -17.32 -6.39
N LEU A 39 -6.72 -17.15 -5.09
CA LEU A 39 -5.80 -17.86 -4.21
C LEU A 39 -6.55 -18.37 -2.97
N SER A 40 -6.15 -19.52 -2.41
CA SER A 40 -6.57 -19.93 -1.05
C SER A 40 -5.90 -19.02 -0.03
N LEU A 41 -6.69 -18.29 0.74
CA LEU A 41 -6.23 -17.36 1.76
C LEU A 41 -5.44 -18.09 2.86
N SER A 42 -5.91 -19.25 3.28
CA SER A 42 -5.23 -20.10 4.27
C SER A 42 -3.88 -20.58 3.75
N ALA A 43 -3.77 -20.97 2.48
CA ALA A 43 -2.50 -21.35 1.86
C ALA A 43 -1.54 -20.16 1.75
N VAL A 44 -2.04 -18.95 1.43
CA VAL A 44 -1.23 -17.72 1.43
C VAL A 44 -0.73 -17.41 2.84
N HIS A 45 -1.58 -17.47 3.87
CA HIS A 45 -1.15 -17.27 5.26
C HIS A 45 -0.09 -18.29 5.69
N ALA A 46 -0.25 -19.56 5.32
CA ALA A 46 0.73 -20.60 5.62
C ALA A 46 2.08 -20.33 4.95
N ALA A 47 2.09 -19.87 3.69
CA ALA A 47 3.30 -19.46 2.97
C ALA A 47 3.97 -18.26 3.64
N VAL A 48 3.19 -17.23 4.00
CA VAL A 48 3.70 -16.05 4.73
C VAL A 48 4.35 -16.46 6.06
N ALA A 49 3.72 -17.36 6.82
CA ALA A 49 4.26 -17.85 8.09
C ALA A 49 5.60 -18.59 7.93
N ARG A 50 5.84 -19.23 6.77
CA ARG A 50 7.13 -19.86 6.43
C ARG A 50 8.15 -18.90 5.80
N GLY A 51 7.76 -17.64 5.55
CA GLY A 51 8.59 -16.65 4.84
C GLY A 51 8.63 -16.83 3.31
N GLU A 52 7.75 -17.68 2.76
CA GLU A 52 7.62 -17.97 1.32
C GLU A 52 6.69 -16.97 0.66
N VAL A 53 7.15 -15.75 0.40
CA VAL A 53 6.30 -14.64 -0.09
C VAL A 53 6.68 -14.13 -1.49
N GLU A 54 7.59 -14.81 -2.18
CA GLU A 54 8.02 -14.42 -3.53
C GLU A 54 7.09 -14.97 -4.63
N ASP A 55 6.45 -16.12 -4.40
CA ASP A 55 5.54 -16.74 -5.34
C ASP A 55 4.39 -17.47 -4.63
N PHE A 56 3.16 -17.06 -4.94
CA PHE A 56 1.94 -17.67 -4.41
C PHE A 56 1.23 -18.58 -5.43
N SER A 57 1.91 -19.00 -6.49
CA SER A 57 1.29 -19.84 -7.53
C SER A 57 0.79 -21.18 -6.98
N ALA A 58 1.45 -21.74 -5.94
CA ALA A 58 1.01 -22.96 -5.27
C ALA A 58 -0.31 -22.81 -4.47
N ALA A 59 -0.67 -21.57 -4.11
CA ALA A 59 -1.93 -21.27 -3.42
C ALA A 59 -3.10 -21.00 -4.38
N ARG A 60 -2.90 -21.14 -5.69
CA ARG A 60 -3.90 -20.81 -6.71
C ARG A 60 -5.14 -21.70 -6.60
N LEU A 61 -6.32 -21.07 -6.66
CA LEU A 61 -7.59 -21.79 -6.70
C LEU A 61 -7.76 -22.52 -8.03
N PRO A 62 -8.43 -23.70 -8.02
CA PRO A 62 -8.83 -24.38 -9.25
C PRO A 62 -9.64 -23.45 -10.18
N GLY A 63 -9.33 -23.45 -11.47
CA GLY A 63 -10.03 -22.61 -12.45
C GLY A 63 -9.51 -21.16 -12.57
N SER A 64 -8.62 -20.72 -11.70
CA SER A 64 -7.93 -19.45 -11.90
C SER A 64 -6.98 -19.50 -13.09
N ASP A 65 -6.95 -18.43 -13.90
CA ASP A 65 -6.09 -18.34 -15.07
C ASP A 65 -4.61 -18.42 -14.69
N ALA A 66 -3.92 -19.46 -15.17
CA ALA A 66 -2.51 -19.70 -14.90
C ALA A 66 -1.59 -18.62 -15.50
N ALA A 67 -2.03 -17.90 -16.52
CA ALA A 67 -1.28 -16.80 -17.13
C ALA A 67 -1.26 -15.53 -16.25
N LEU A 68 -2.21 -15.40 -15.33
CA LEU A 68 -2.29 -14.29 -14.39
C LEU A 68 -1.42 -14.58 -13.15
N ARG A 69 -0.19 -14.08 -13.13
CA ARG A 69 0.70 -14.23 -11.98
C ARG A 69 0.18 -13.42 -10.79
N PRO A 70 0.08 -13.99 -9.56
CA PRO A 70 -0.26 -13.24 -8.37
C PRO A 70 0.64 -12.01 -8.18
N SER A 71 0.11 -10.94 -7.59
CA SER A 71 0.92 -9.77 -7.24
C SER A 71 2.07 -10.16 -6.30
N ILE A 72 3.23 -9.55 -6.47
CA ILE A 72 4.34 -9.67 -5.51
C ILE A 72 3.96 -9.13 -4.12
N GLU A 73 2.88 -8.37 -4.04
CA GLU A 73 2.33 -7.79 -2.81
C GLU A 73 1.13 -8.57 -2.26
N THR A 74 0.87 -9.77 -2.77
CA THR A 74 -0.22 -10.64 -2.28
C THR A 74 -0.18 -10.81 -0.76
N ALA A 75 1.02 -10.91 -0.17
CA ALA A 75 1.17 -11.06 1.28
C ALA A 75 0.56 -9.88 2.05
N LEU A 76 0.75 -8.63 1.60
CA LEU A 76 0.18 -7.48 2.30
C LEU A 76 -1.36 -7.49 2.26
N HIS A 77 -1.95 -7.95 1.14
CA HIS A 77 -3.40 -8.11 1.03
C HIS A 77 -3.93 -9.17 1.98
N ALA A 78 -3.21 -10.28 2.14
CA ALA A 78 -3.59 -11.33 3.06
C ALA A 78 -3.47 -10.91 4.54
N LEU A 79 -2.44 -10.13 4.89
CA LEU A 79 -2.17 -9.69 6.27
C LEU A 79 -3.20 -8.71 6.83
N LEU A 80 -3.83 -7.87 6.01
CA LEU A 80 -4.92 -7.01 6.49
C LEU A 80 -6.19 -7.87 6.70
N PRO A 81 -6.94 -7.69 7.81
CA PRO A 81 -8.11 -8.52 8.11
C PRO A 81 -9.33 -8.20 7.25
N HIS A 82 -9.33 -7.09 6.57
CA HIS A 82 -10.47 -6.54 5.83
C HIS A 82 -10.85 -7.36 4.59
N ALA A 83 -12.14 -7.39 4.27
CA ALA A 83 -12.64 -8.09 3.08
C ALA A 83 -12.18 -7.45 1.77
N ALA A 84 -12.05 -6.14 1.72
CA ALA A 84 -11.51 -5.42 0.56
C ALA A 84 -10.23 -4.68 0.96
N VAL A 85 -9.17 -4.80 0.16
CA VAL A 85 -7.88 -4.11 0.37
C VAL A 85 -7.46 -3.45 -0.93
N LEU A 86 -7.13 -2.16 -0.84
CA LEU A 86 -6.58 -1.37 -1.93
C LEU A 86 -5.16 -0.92 -1.57
N HIS A 87 -4.22 -1.14 -2.47
CA HIS A 87 -2.90 -0.53 -2.43
C HIS A 87 -2.77 0.45 -3.60
N ALA A 88 -2.36 1.66 -3.31
CA ALA A 88 -2.29 2.73 -4.30
C ALA A 88 -1.01 3.56 -4.15
N HIS A 89 -0.51 4.07 -5.29
CA HIS A 89 0.53 5.09 -5.33
C HIS A 89 -0.13 6.46 -5.48
N ALA A 90 -1.04 6.78 -4.57
CA ALA A 90 -1.81 8.01 -4.59
C ALA A 90 -0.92 9.22 -4.34
N VAL A 91 -1.15 10.32 -5.06
CA VAL A 91 -0.19 11.42 -5.20
C VAL A 91 0.15 12.09 -3.88
N ASN A 92 -0.86 12.37 -3.04
CA ASN A 92 -0.61 13.06 -1.76
C ASN A 92 0.01 12.11 -0.73
N ALA A 93 -0.43 10.84 -0.69
CA ALA A 93 0.21 9.82 0.14
C ALA A 93 1.68 9.63 -0.25
N MET A 94 2.00 9.59 -1.55
CA MET A 94 3.38 9.55 -2.05
C MET A 94 4.17 10.79 -1.61
N ALA A 95 3.61 11.99 -1.79
CA ALA A 95 4.28 13.24 -1.42
C ALA A 95 4.64 13.28 0.08
N VAL A 96 3.75 12.80 0.94
CA VAL A 96 4.00 12.72 2.39
C VAL A 96 4.97 11.58 2.72
N SER A 97 4.86 10.45 2.02
CA SER A 97 5.65 9.25 2.32
C SER A 97 7.16 9.39 2.08
N VAL A 98 7.58 10.36 1.26
CA VAL A 98 8.99 10.63 0.96
C VAL A 98 9.64 11.66 1.88
N LEU A 99 8.86 12.32 2.75
CA LEU A 99 9.39 13.33 3.67
C LEU A 99 10.10 12.67 4.86
N ALA A 100 11.19 13.26 5.30
CA ALA A 100 11.93 12.78 6.46
C ALA A 100 11.07 12.78 7.75
N ASP A 101 10.17 13.76 7.88
CA ASP A 101 9.20 13.89 8.98
C ASP A 101 7.77 13.46 8.57
N GLY A 102 7.63 12.67 7.51
CA GLY A 102 6.36 12.26 6.92
C GLY A 102 5.40 11.61 7.92
N ALA A 103 5.89 10.75 8.80
CA ALA A 103 5.07 10.13 9.84
C ALA A 103 4.45 11.16 10.80
N ALA A 104 5.24 12.15 11.25
CA ALA A 104 4.76 13.20 12.14
C ALA A 104 3.77 14.15 11.45
N ARG A 105 3.96 14.39 10.16
CA ARG A 105 3.02 15.19 9.34
C ARG A 105 1.72 14.43 9.08
N ALA A 106 1.82 13.15 8.74
CA ALA A 106 0.64 12.30 8.56
C ALA A 106 -0.20 12.23 9.84
N ALA A 107 0.43 12.12 11.02
CA ALA A 107 -0.26 12.14 12.30
C ALA A 107 -1.15 13.38 12.46
N LYS A 108 -0.64 14.57 12.10
CA LYS A 108 -1.43 15.83 12.18
C LYS A 108 -2.68 15.82 11.31
N ALA A 109 -2.66 15.06 10.20
CA ALA A 109 -3.78 14.99 9.27
C ALA A 109 -4.76 13.85 9.57
N LEU A 110 -4.29 12.78 10.20
CA LEU A 110 -5.02 11.53 10.29
C LEU A 110 -5.42 11.13 11.72
N ASP A 111 -4.70 11.61 12.77
CA ASP A 111 -5.01 11.26 14.16
C ASP A 111 -6.43 11.72 14.55
N GLY A 112 -7.15 10.82 15.20
CA GLY A 112 -8.54 11.04 15.60
C GLY A 112 -9.57 10.92 14.46
N HIS A 113 -9.13 10.71 13.22
CA HIS A 113 -10.01 10.58 12.05
C HIS A 113 -10.09 9.15 11.51
N VAL A 114 -8.96 8.46 11.43
CA VAL A 114 -8.87 7.09 10.91
C VAL A 114 -7.92 6.26 11.77
N ARG A 115 -8.10 4.94 11.79
CA ARG A 115 -7.13 4.03 12.38
C ARG A 115 -6.00 3.81 11.37
N TRP A 116 -4.87 4.41 11.59
CA TRP A 116 -3.77 4.35 10.65
C TRP A 116 -2.46 3.97 11.34
N ALA A 117 -1.49 3.53 10.53
CA ALA A 117 -0.14 3.29 11.00
C ALA A 117 0.89 3.63 9.91
N TRP A 118 2.09 4.01 10.36
CA TRP A 118 3.25 4.22 9.49
C TRP A 118 4.08 2.96 9.41
N VAL A 119 4.39 2.53 8.17
CA VAL A 119 5.30 1.42 7.91
C VAL A 119 6.62 2.00 7.41
N PRO A 120 7.73 1.83 8.15
CA PRO A 120 9.04 2.28 7.69
C PRO A 120 9.41 1.63 6.35
N TYR A 121 10.18 2.35 5.52
CA TYR A 121 10.56 1.85 4.20
C TYR A 121 11.16 0.45 4.27
N ARG A 122 10.63 -0.41 3.44
CA ARG A 122 11.17 -1.73 3.12
C ARG A 122 10.97 -1.99 1.64
N ARG A 123 11.89 -2.72 1.04
CA ARG A 123 11.75 -3.17 -0.34
C ARG A 123 10.47 -4.00 -0.48
N PRO A 124 9.67 -3.81 -1.55
CA PRO A 124 8.49 -4.64 -1.84
C PRO A 124 8.81 -6.15 -1.81
N GLY A 125 7.82 -6.97 -1.51
CA GLY A 125 7.96 -8.41 -1.29
C GLY A 125 8.13 -8.76 0.19
N ALA A 126 8.95 -9.77 0.51
CA ALA A 126 9.13 -10.32 1.85
C ALA A 126 9.48 -9.28 2.93
N PRO A 127 10.42 -8.34 2.72
CA PRO A 127 10.76 -7.35 3.72
C PRO A 127 9.61 -6.43 4.09
N LEU A 128 8.80 -6.02 3.11
CA LEU A 128 7.63 -5.18 3.33
C LEU A 128 6.52 -5.96 4.05
N ALA A 129 6.24 -7.19 3.63
CA ALA A 129 5.24 -8.04 4.28
C ALA A 129 5.57 -8.26 5.78
N SER A 130 6.84 -8.54 6.09
CA SER A 130 7.31 -8.68 7.48
C SER A 130 7.13 -7.39 8.29
N ALA A 131 7.46 -6.25 7.72
CA ALA A 131 7.28 -4.96 8.39
C ALA A 131 5.79 -4.65 8.67
N ILE A 132 4.92 -4.91 7.69
CA ILE A 132 3.47 -4.74 7.85
C ILE A 132 2.94 -5.66 8.95
N ALA A 133 3.32 -6.94 8.97
CA ALA A 133 2.92 -7.87 10.02
C ALA A 133 3.32 -7.38 11.41
N GLN A 134 4.56 -6.87 11.57
CA GLN A 134 5.06 -6.33 12.83
C GLN A 134 4.31 -5.07 13.27
N VAL A 135 3.93 -4.20 12.35
CA VAL A 135 3.16 -2.99 12.63
C VAL A 135 1.74 -3.35 13.05
N LEU A 136 1.05 -4.20 12.27
CA LEU A 136 -0.33 -4.61 12.56
C LEU A 136 -0.47 -5.38 13.86
N ALA A 137 0.55 -6.15 14.26
CA ALA A 137 0.56 -6.85 15.56
C ALA A 137 0.57 -5.89 16.77
N LYS A 138 1.06 -4.66 16.58
CA LYS A 138 1.15 -3.64 17.64
C LYS A 138 0.02 -2.61 17.54
N THR A 139 -0.37 -2.27 16.33
CA THR A 139 -1.30 -1.19 16.04
C THR A 139 -2.29 -1.65 14.97
N PRO A 140 -3.47 -2.16 15.36
CA PRO A 140 -4.53 -2.45 14.39
C PRO A 140 -4.88 -1.20 13.59
N ALA A 141 -4.87 -1.30 12.26
CA ALA A 141 -5.06 -0.17 11.37
C ALA A 141 -5.89 -0.55 10.14
N ASP A 142 -6.67 0.41 9.66
CA ASP A 142 -7.41 0.32 8.39
C ASP A 142 -6.60 0.98 7.26
N VAL A 143 -5.66 1.84 7.62
CA VAL A 143 -4.81 2.59 6.70
C VAL A 143 -3.34 2.39 7.07
N LEU A 144 -2.52 2.01 6.10
CA LEU A 144 -1.07 1.96 6.24
C LEU A 144 -0.43 2.96 5.27
N LEU A 145 0.30 3.93 5.78
CA LEU A 145 1.20 4.75 4.97
C LEU A 145 2.57 4.08 4.92
N LEU A 146 2.99 3.74 3.71
CA LEU A 146 4.24 3.05 3.45
C LEU A 146 5.31 4.08 3.06
N ALA A 147 6.34 4.26 3.89
CA ALA A 147 7.43 5.21 3.61
C ALA A 147 8.05 4.93 2.23
N ASN A 148 8.25 5.98 1.43
CA ASN A 148 8.79 5.94 0.06
C ASN A 148 8.06 4.95 -0.89
N HIS A 149 6.77 4.66 -0.66
CA HIS A 149 6.08 3.65 -1.47
C HIS A 149 4.64 4.02 -1.81
N GLY A 150 3.80 4.36 -0.83
CA GLY A 150 2.39 4.68 -1.08
C GLY A 150 1.48 4.39 0.11
N ILE A 151 0.26 3.97 -0.18
CA ILE A 151 -0.78 3.75 0.82
C ILE A 151 -1.46 2.40 0.62
N VAL A 152 -1.85 1.76 1.71
CA VAL A 152 -2.77 0.61 1.73
C VAL A 152 -3.97 0.96 2.58
N VAL A 153 -5.15 0.65 2.10
CA VAL A 153 -6.41 0.80 2.85
C VAL A 153 -7.20 -0.50 2.85
N GLY A 154 -7.85 -0.80 3.96
CA GLY A 154 -8.73 -1.95 4.10
C GLY A 154 -10.10 -1.56 4.63
N ALA A 155 -11.15 -2.20 4.12
CA ALA A 155 -12.53 -2.03 4.58
C ALA A 155 -13.36 -3.30 4.29
N ASP A 156 -14.63 -3.31 4.77
CA ASP A 156 -15.53 -4.45 4.58
C ASP A 156 -16.04 -4.59 3.14
N THR A 157 -15.99 -3.52 2.36
CA THR A 157 -16.41 -3.53 0.94
C THR A 157 -15.46 -2.73 0.07
N PRO A 158 -15.36 -3.04 -1.25
CA PRO A 158 -14.56 -2.24 -2.18
C PRO A 158 -14.94 -0.76 -2.20
N HIS A 159 -16.24 -0.46 -2.12
CA HIS A 159 -16.74 0.92 -2.10
C HIS A 159 -16.29 1.68 -0.83
N ALA A 160 -16.38 1.02 0.33
CA ALA A 160 -15.90 1.60 1.59
C ALA A 160 -14.39 1.80 1.58
N ALA A 161 -13.62 0.87 1.02
CA ALA A 161 -12.18 1.02 0.87
C ALA A 161 -11.81 2.18 -0.06
N GLU A 162 -12.52 2.35 -1.18
CA GLU A 162 -12.32 3.50 -2.07
C GLU A 162 -12.68 4.81 -1.38
N ALA A 163 -13.80 4.88 -0.67
CA ALA A 163 -14.21 6.07 0.07
C ALA A 163 -13.16 6.45 1.13
N LEU A 164 -12.64 5.46 1.88
CA LEU A 164 -11.58 5.67 2.85
C LEU A 164 -10.29 6.18 2.19
N LEU A 165 -9.88 5.59 1.06
CA LEU A 165 -8.70 6.05 0.31
C LEU A 165 -8.86 7.50 -0.13
N ARG A 166 -10.04 7.89 -0.64
CA ARG A 166 -10.32 9.28 -1.06
C ARG A 166 -10.33 10.25 0.11
N ASP A 167 -10.88 9.87 1.26
CA ASP A 167 -10.87 10.71 2.46
C ASP A 167 -9.44 10.96 2.95
N VAL A 168 -8.62 9.91 3.05
CA VAL A 168 -7.22 10.04 3.43
C VAL A 168 -6.45 10.92 2.44
N GLU A 169 -6.62 10.70 1.13
CA GLU A 169 -5.99 11.53 0.10
C GLU A 169 -6.40 13.01 0.21
N ALA A 170 -7.66 13.30 0.49
CA ALA A 170 -8.13 14.68 0.67
C ALA A 170 -7.49 15.35 1.89
N ARG A 171 -7.35 14.63 3.01
CA ARG A 171 -6.68 15.13 4.22
C ARG A 171 -5.20 15.40 3.98
N LEU A 172 -4.52 14.48 3.30
CA LEU A 172 -3.11 14.65 2.94
C LEU A 172 -2.90 15.75 1.91
N ALA A 173 -3.86 16.00 1.01
CA ALA A 173 -3.80 17.11 0.04
C ALA A 173 -3.75 18.47 0.74
N LEU A 174 -4.51 18.68 1.82
CA LEU A 174 -4.44 19.90 2.61
C LEU A 174 -3.06 20.10 3.23
N LEU A 175 -2.45 19.02 3.70
CA LEU A 175 -1.08 19.06 4.23
C LEU A 175 -0.06 19.40 3.13
N VAL A 176 -0.16 18.77 1.96
CA VAL A 176 0.75 19.01 0.82
C VAL A 176 0.63 20.44 0.31
N ALA A 177 -0.57 21.01 0.27
CA ALA A 177 -0.78 22.41 -0.12
C ALA A 177 0.03 23.38 0.79
N THR A 178 0.02 23.16 2.10
CA THR A 178 0.79 24.00 3.04
C THR A 178 2.30 23.88 2.86
N LEU A 179 2.80 22.76 2.33
CA LEU A 179 4.22 22.57 2.02
C LEU A 179 4.64 23.36 0.78
N SER A 180 3.75 23.50 -0.21
CA SER A 180 4.01 24.25 -1.44
C SER A 180 4.01 25.77 -1.24
N GLU A 181 3.35 26.25 -0.18
CA GLU A 181 3.29 27.68 0.16
C GLU A 181 4.46 28.15 1.02
N ALA A 182 5.26 27.23 1.58
CA ALA A 182 6.44 27.58 2.33
C ALA A 182 7.49 28.24 1.40
N PRO A 183 8.02 29.44 1.73
CA PRO A 183 8.98 30.12 0.87
C PRO A 183 10.20 29.23 0.62
N ALA A 184 10.61 29.11 -0.63
CA ALA A 184 11.87 28.46 -1.03
C ALA A 184 13.05 29.29 -0.50
N GLY A 185 13.44 29.07 0.76
CA GLY A 185 14.45 29.93 1.39
C GLY A 185 14.81 29.55 2.82
N ALA A 186 15.14 28.30 3.05
CA ALA A 186 15.93 27.86 4.21
C ALA A 186 16.66 26.55 3.84
N GLY A 187 17.28 26.54 2.68
CA GLY A 187 18.22 25.51 2.24
C GLY A 187 19.62 25.96 2.57
N ASP A 188 20.17 25.29 3.48
CA ASP A 188 21.53 25.22 4.03
C ASP A 188 22.63 25.79 3.12
N SER A 189 23.22 26.91 3.57
CA SER A 189 24.41 27.54 2.97
C SER A 189 25.72 26.88 3.39
N ASP A 190 25.73 25.58 3.70
CA ASP A 190 26.90 24.86 4.24
C ASP A 190 27.64 23.96 3.23
N HIS A 191 27.35 24.05 1.92
CA HIS A 191 28.06 23.22 0.93
C HIS A 191 29.27 23.87 0.26
N GLU A 192 29.71 25.08 0.67
CA GLU A 192 30.86 25.80 0.05
C GLU A 192 32.17 25.81 0.85
N ARG A 193 32.38 24.95 1.84
CA ARG A 193 33.64 24.95 2.61
C ARG A 193 34.52 23.71 2.52
N HIS A 194 34.44 22.93 1.45
CA HIS A 194 35.38 21.79 1.28
C HIS A 194 36.02 21.66 -0.09
N ALA A 195 36.34 22.80 -0.75
CA ALA A 195 37.09 22.77 -1.98
C ALA A 195 38.29 23.76 -1.92
N ALA A 196 39.06 23.74 -0.83
CA ALA A 196 40.38 24.40 -0.77
C ALA A 196 41.15 23.91 0.47
N ALA A 197 41.78 22.73 0.37
CA ALA A 197 43.03 22.36 1.06
C ALA A 197 43.61 21.07 0.43
#